data_bcab23eb393e8bd4de6258d689d97738
#
_entry.id   bcab23eb393e8bd4de6258d689d97738
#
_cell.length_a   1.000
_cell.length_b   1.000
_cell.length_c   1.000
_cell.angle_alpha   90.00
_cell.angle_beta   90.00
_cell.angle_gamma   90.00
#
_symmetry.space_group_name_H-M   'P 1'
#
loop_
_entity.id
_entity.type
_entity.pdbx_description
1 polymer ?
#
loop_
_entity_poly.entity_id
_entity_poly.type
_entity_poly.pdbx_seq_one_letter_code
_entity_poly.pdbx_strand_id
1 'polypeptide(L)'
;MKELLGKQALVTGTTGIGRAIAMRLAAGGAQVVACGIDTIANAELARAAADLHLAVEVEACDVTDLEGMRSVVRTTVSRFGGLDIIVNAAAIHPFGNAVETDLETWNRCMMVNVGSIFILAHLGIPEMKKRGGGSIINLASVQGYACQRGVVAYAASKGAIHSLTRALALDHAPDNIRVNSISPGSIATPMLARSAAHFSPDEDVAQVFSRFGAAHPLGRIGTPEEVAELAAFLASDKAGFCTGGDYLVDGGLLAGLAVQ
;
A
#
# COMPACT_ATOMS: atom_id res chain seq x y z
N MET A 1 -6.36 -17.67 -16.62
CA MET A 1 -4.88 -17.76 -16.74
C MET A 1 -4.28 -16.98 -15.58
N LYS A 2 -3.29 -17.50 -14.87
CA LYS A 2 -2.66 -16.80 -13.73
C LYS A 2 -1.71 -15.73 -14.30
N GLU A 3 -2.14 -14.45 -14.24
CA GLU A 3 -1.46 -13.32 -14.89
C GLU A 3 -0.11 -12.94 -14.25
N LEU A 4 0.18 -13.47 -13.07
CA LEU A 4 1.43 -13.23 -12.31
C LEU A 4 2.25 -14.53 -12.13
N LEU A 5 1.97 -15.55 -12.91
CA LEU A 5 2.69 -16.82 -12.80
C LEU A 5 4.19 -16.62 -13.03
N GLY A 6 5.01 -17.12 -12.09
CA GLY A 6 6.47 -17.00 -12.13
C GLY A 6 7.03 -15.64 -11.70
N LYS A 7 6.18 -14.71 -11.21
CA LYS A 7 6.62 -13.45 -10.62
C LYS A 7 6.88 -13.60 -9.11
N GLN A 8 7.85 -12.85 -8.59
CA GLN A 8 8.20 -12.78 -7.19
C GLN A 8 7.85 -11.41 -6.64
N ALA A 9 7.08 -11.36 -5.55
CA ALA A 9 6.56 -10.13 -4.97
C ALA A 9 6.97 -9.95 -3.51
N LEU A 10 7.24 -8.71 -3.12
CA LEU A 10 7.39 -8.27 -1.74
C LEU A 10 6.32 -7.23 -1.44
N VAL A 11 5.51 -7.50 -0.40
CA VAL A 11 4.41 -6.63 0.04
C VAL A 11 4.65 -6.18 1.48
N THR A 12 4.67 -4.88 1.74
CA THR A 12 4.72 -4.35 3.10
C THR A 12 3.32 -4.07 3.64
N GLY A 13 3.07 -4.40 4.92
CA GLY A 13 1.76 -4.30 5.55
C GLY A 13 0.93 -5.59 5.41
N THR A 14 0.59 -6.18 6.55
CA THR A 14 -0.07 -7.50 6.66
C THR A 14 -1.53 -7.41 7.09
N THR A 15 -2.09 -6.19 7.14
CA THR A 15 -3.49 -5.91 7.45
C THR A 15 -4.18 -5.18 6.31
N GLY A 16 -5.51 -5.13 6.31
CA GLY A 16 -6.31 -4.33 5.40
C GLY A 16 -5.90 -4.48 3.93
N ILE A 17 -5.56 -3.37 3.28
CA ILE A 17 -5.20 -3.34 1.85
C ILE A 17 -3.95 -4.18 1.55
N GLY A 18 -2.90 -4.10 2.38
CA GLY A 18 -1.66 -4.87 2.16
C GLY A 18 -1.91 -6.38 2.19
N ARG A 19 -2.71 -6.86 3.16
CA ARG A 19 -3.16 -8.26 3.23
C ARG A 19 -3.91 -8.67 1.96
N ALA A 20 -4.90 -7.87 1.54
CA ALA A 20 -5.69 -8.19 0.36
C ALA A 20 -4.82 -8.26 -0.91
N ILE A 21 -3.86 -7.33 -1.05
CA ILE A 21 -2.92 -7.34 -2.18
C ILE A 21 -2.03 -8.60 -2.14
N ALA A 22 -1.46 -8.95 -0.99
CA ALA A 22 -0.62 -10.15 -0.88
C ALA A 22 -1.38 -11.41 -1.31
N MET A 23 -2.61 -11.58 -0.83
CA MET A 23 -3.50 -12.70 -1.19
C MET A 23 -3.86 -12.66 -2.68
N ARG A 24 -4.17 -11.49 -3.24
CA ARG A 24 -4.56 -11.34 -4.64
C ARG A 24 -3.40 -11.61 -5.61
N LEU A 25 -2.19 -11.12 -5.30
CA LEU A 25 -1.01 -11.42 -6.11
C LEU A 25 -0.70 -12.91 -6.12
N ALA A 26 -0.77 -13.57 -4.95
CA ALA A 26 -0.56 -15.01 -4.85
C ALA A 26 -1.64 -15.82 -5.58
N ALA A 27 -2.90 -15.41 -5.52
CA ALA A 27 -3.98 -16.01 -6.32
C ALA A 27 -3.75 -15.84 -7.83
N GLY A 28 -3.11 -14.72 -8.24
CA GLY A 28 -2.63 -14.48 -9.61
C GLY A 28 -1.44 -15.33 -10.01
N GLY A 29 -0.86 -16.10 -9.10
CA GLY A 29 0.25 -17.05 -9.36
C GLY A 29 1.63 -16.52 -8.97
N ALA A 30 1.73 -15.35 -8.33
CA ALA A 30 2.99 -14.87 -7.79
C ALA A 30 3.41 -15.65 -6.53
N GLN A 31 4.72 -15.72 -6.28
CA GLN A 31 5.27 -16.08 -4.98
C GLN A 31 5.46 -14.80 -4.19
N VAL A 32 4.90 -14.72 -2.99
CA VAL A 32 4.81 -13.48 -2.22
C VAL A 32 5.51 -13.63 -0.88
N VAL A 33 6.39 -12.67 -0.55
CA VAL A 33 6.76 -12.40 0.84
C VAL A 33 5.96 -11.18 1.28
N ALA A 34 5.24 -11.28 2.39
CA ALA A 34 4.59 -10.16 3.06
C ALA A 34 5.30 -9.85 4.38
N CYS A 35 5.45 -8.57 4.73
CA CYS A 35 6.07 -8.23 6.02
C CYS A 35 5.30 -7.15 6.77
N GLY A 36 5.30 -7.27 8.11
CA GLY A 36 4.66 -6.31 9.01
C GLY A 36 5.08 -6.50 10.45
N ILE A 37 4.79 -5.51 11.29
CA ILE A 37 5.17 -5.51 12.72
C ILE A 37 4.15 -6.23 13.61
N ASP A 38 2.91 -6.40 13.16
CA ASP A 38 1.85 -7.02 13.95
C ASP A 38 1.92 -8.54 13.81
N THR A 39 2.43 -9.20 14.85
CA THR A 39 2.65 -10.65 14.84
C THR A 39 1.35 -11.45 14.78
N ILE A 40 0.24 -10.91 15.30
CA ILE A 40 -1.08 -11.56 15.23
C ILE A 40 -1.59 -11.51 13.78
N ALA A 41 -1.58 -10.34 13.18
CA ALA A 41 -1.99 -10.17 11.78
C ALA A 41 -1.09 -10.98 10.82
N ASN A 42 0.21 -11.06 11.11
CA ASN A 42 1.15 -11.90 10.36
C ASN A 42 0.74 -13.39 10.39
N ALA A 43 0.43 -13.91 11.57
CA ALA A 43 -0.02 -15.31 11.73
C ALA A 43 -1.38 -15.56 11.05
N GLU A 44 -2.31 -14.60 11.12
CA GLU A 44 -3.61 -14.68 10.46
C GLU A 44 -3.47 -14.69 8.91
N LEU A 45 -2.60 -13.85 8.36
CA LEU A 45 -2.32 -13.84 6.92
C LEU A 45 -1.69 -15.16 6.48
N ALA A 46 -0.68 -15.66 7.21
CA ALA A 46 -0.02 -16.92 6.89
C ALA A 46 -1.01 -18.10 6.89
N ARG A 47 -1.88 -18.17 7.92
CA ARG A 47 -2.93 -19.20 8.01
C ARG A 47 -3.92 -19.10 6.85
N ALA A 48 -4.46 -17.89 6.59
CA ALA A 48 -5.42 -17.70 5.51
C ALA A 48 -4.83 -18.05 4.13
N ALA A 49 -3.55 -17.77 3.91
CA ALA A 49 -2.86 -18.15 2.67
C ALA A 49 -2.71 -19.68 2.57
N ALA A 50 -2.34 -20.34 3.65
CA ALA A 50 -2.20 -21.81 3.71
C ALA A 50 -3.53 -22.51 3.45
N ASP A 51 -4.63 -22.05 4.06
CA ASP A 51 -5.98 -22.59 3.87
C ASP A 51 -6.45 -22.54 2.41
N LEU A 52 -5.98 -21.54 1.65
CA LEU A 52 -6.27 -21.35 0.23
C LEU A 52 -5.16 -21.88 -0.70
N HIS A 53 -4.14 -22.56 -0.16
CA HIS A 53 -2.99 -23.07 -0.90
C HIS A 53 -2.28 -21.99 -1.75
N LEU A 54 -2.18 -20.76 -1.21
CA LEU A 54 -1.50 -19.64 -1.85
C LEU A 54 -0.03 -19.56 -1.40
N ALA A 55 0.84 -19.18 -2.32
CA ALA A 55 2.27 -19.04 -2.07
C ALA A 55 2.57 -17.68 -1.40
N VAL A 56 2.22 -17.55 -0.12
CA VAL A 56 2.51 -16.36 0.70
C VAL A 56 3.34 -16.79 1.91
N GLU A 57 4.52 -16.22 2.05
CA GLU A 57 5.33 -16.28 3.27
C GLU A 57 5.24 -14.96 4.01
N VAL A 58 5.27 -15.00 5.34
CA VAL A 58 5.08 -13.79 6.15
C VAL A 58 6.25 -13.64 7.13
N GLU A 59 6.84 -12.43 7.15
CA GLU A 59 7.95 -12.08 8.00
C GLU A 59 7.60 -10.93 8.95
N ALA A 60 8.13 -10.96 10.17
CA ALA A 60 8.00 -9.84 11.11
C ALA A 60 9.11 -8.83 10.83
N CYS A 61 8.75 -7.60 10.44
CA CYS A 61 9.73 -6.54 10.18
C CYS A 61 9.10 -5.15 10.35
N ASP A 62 9.81 -4.24 11.02
CA ASP A 62 9.51 -2.80 10.93
C ASP A 62 10.09 -2.27 9.63
N VAL A 63 9.24 -1.70 8.78
CA VAL A 63 9.63 -1.15 7.46
C VAL A 63 10.62 0.03 7.57
N THR A 64 10.81 0.59 8.76
CA THR A 64 11.78 1.66 9.02
C THR A 64 13.16 1.13 9.44
N ASP A 65 13.28 -0.16 9.73
CA ASP A 65 14.55 -0.83 10.03
C ASP A 65 15.24 -1.24 8.72
N LEU A 66 16.30 -0.52 8.36
CA LEU A 66 17.07 -0.76 7.14
C LEU A 66 17.65 -2.18 7.07
N GLU A 67 18.20 -2.69 8.18
CA GLU A 67 18.82 -4.02 8.18
C GLU A 67 17.78 -5.13 8.19
N GLY A 68 16.66 -4.94 8.91
CA GLY A 68 15.50 -5.81 8.84
C GLY A 68 14.96 -5.90 7.41
N MET A 69 14.74 -4.77 6.74
CA MET A 69 14.27 -4.74 5.35
C MET A 69 15.29 -5.35 4.37
N ARG A 70 16.58 -5.15 4.60
CA ARG A 70 17.64 -5.82 3.82
C ARG A 70 17.56 -7.34 3.95
N SER A 71 17.26 -7.83 5.16
CA SER A 71 17.06 -9.26 5.41
C SER A 71 15.84 -9.78 4.67
N VAL A 72 14.70 -9.07 4.71
CA VAL A 72 13.47 -9.45 4.01
C VAL A 72 13.69 -9.52 2.49
N VAL A 73 14.37 -8.52 1.89
CA VAL A 73 14.71 -8.55 0.46
C VAL A 73 15.61 -9.74 0.13
N ARG A 74 16.64 -9.99 0.94
CA ARG A 74 17.53 -11.17 0.73
C ARG A 74 16.77 -12.49 0.83
N THR A 75 15.88 -12.62 1.82
CA THR A 75 15.03 -13.81 1.96
C THR A 75 14.19 -14.01 0.71
N THR A 76 13.51 -12.96 0.24
CA THR A 76 12.69 -13.02 -0.99
C THR A 76 13.52 -13.53 -2.18
N VAL A 77 14.67 -12.91 -2.41
CA VAL A 77 15.55 -13.28 -3.53
C VAL A 77 16.10 -14.70 -3.41
N SER A 78 16.54 -15.09 -2.20
CA SER A 78 17.15 -16.42 -1.99
C SER A 78 16.14 -17.55 -2.12
N ARG A 79 14.89 -17.33 -1.68
CA ARG A 79 13.83 -18.36 -1.72
C ARG A 79 13.20 -18.49 -3.09
N PHE A 80 12.98 -17.39 -3.78
CA PHE A 80 12.18 -17.36 -5.01
C PHE A 80 13.01 -17.07 -6.27
N GLY A 81 14.31 -16.80 -6.12
CA GLY A 81 15.22 -16.59 -7.25
C GLY A 81 15.21 -15.18 -7.84
N GLY A 82 14.54 -14.22 -7.21
CA GLY A 82 14.52 -12.83 -7.68
C GLY A 82 13.45 -11.96 -7.01
N LEU A 83 13.27 -10.74 -7.56
CA LEU A 83 12.24 -9.79 -7.14
C LEU A 83 11.72 -9.06 -8.38
N ASP A 84 10.43 -9.21 -8.68
CA ASP A 84 9.77 -8.60 -9.84
C ASP A 84 8.76 -7.52 -9.44
N ILE A 85 8.15 -7.65 -8.24
CA ILE A 85 7.06 -6.78 -7.79
C ILE A 85 7.33 -6.30 -6.37
N ILE A 86 7.21 -5.00 -6.17
CA ILE A 86 7.23 -4.37 -4.83
C ILE A 86 5.90 -3.67 -4.61
N VAL A 87 5.26 -3.91 -3.46
CA VAL A 87 4.07 -3.18 -3.02
C VAL A 87 4.31 -2.55 -1.65
N ASN A 88 4.33 -1.24 -1.61
CA ASN A 88 4.48 -0.45 -0.41
C ASN A 88 3.10 -0.09 0.16
N ALA A 89 2.57 -0.92 1.10
CA ALA A 89 1.26 -0.72 1.71
C ALA A 89 1.31 -0.50 3.23
N ALA A 90 2.47 -0.61 3.86
CA ALA A 90 2.64 -0.27 5.27
C ALA A 90 2.43 1.23 5.48
N ALA A 91 1.60 1.61 6.45
CA ALA A 91 1.35 3.00 6.79
C ALA A 91 0.83 3.15 8.22
N ILE A 92 1.05 4.32 8.80
CA ILE A 92 0.38 4.79 10.01
C ILE A 92 -0.44 6.04 9.70
N HIS A 93 -1.50 6.26 10.48
CA HIS A 93 -2.43 7.39 10.33
C HIS A 93 -2.57 8.08 11.70
N PRO A 94 -1.59 8.91 12.10
CA PRO A 94 -1.70 9.69 13.32
C PRO A 94 -2.73 10.82 13.16
N PHE A 95 -3.38 11.16 14.27
CA PHE A 95 -4.33 12.25 14.36
C PHE A 95 -3.66 13.49 14.99
N GLY A 96 -4.10 14.67 14.59
CA GLY A 96 -3.63 15.95 15.09
C GLY A 96 -3.46 16.99 13.98
N ASN A 97 -3.64 18.26 14.34
CA ASN A 97 -3.27 19.42 13.53
C ASN A 97 -1.79 19.80 13.76
N ALA A 98 -1.30 20.88 13.15
CA ALA A 98 0.11 21.29 13.23
C ALA A 98 0.59 21.70 14.63
N VAL A 99 -0.32 22.04 15.54
CA VAL A 99 0.02 22.40 16.92
C VAL A 99 0.00 21.17 17.84
N GLU A 100 -0.90 20.23 17.57
CA GLU A 100 -1.11 19.01 18.35
C GLU A 100 -0.14 17.88 17.98
N THR A 101 0.34 17.87 16.74
CA THR A 101 1.28 16.85 16.25
C THR A 101 2.70 17.22 16.67
N ASP A 102 3.30 16.46 17.58
CA ASP A 102 4.69 16.63 17.95
C ASP A 102 5.66 16.17 16.84
N LEU A 103 6.92 16.57 16.96
CA LEU A 103 7.96 16.24 15.95
C LEU A 103 8.27 14.74 15.90
N GLU A 104 8.11 14.01 16.98
CA GLU A 104 8.34 12.56 17.01
C GLU A 104 7.25 11.86 16.18
N THR A 105 5.98 12.17 16.42
CA THR A 105 4.83 11.67 15.65
C THR A 105 4.94 12.04 14.17
N TRP A 106 5.31 13.29 13.86
CA TRP A 106 5.56 13.74 12.49
C TRP A 106 6.66 12.90 11.82
N ASN A 107 7.83 12.81 12.44
CA ASN A 107 8.98 12.10 11.91
C ASN A 107 8.68 10.60 11.73
N ARG A 108 7.99 9.99 12.71
CA ARG A 108 7.56 8.59 12.63
C ARG A 108 6.61 8.37 11.45
N CYS A 109 5.65 9.27 11.24
CA CYS A 109 4.71 9.18 10.12
C CYS A 109 5.44 9.29 8.78
N MET A 110 6.33 10.26 8.63
CA MET A 110 7.11 10.44 7.40
C MET A 110 8.04 9.25 7.14
N MET A 111 8.68 8.71 8.18
CA MET A 111 9.58 7.56 8.02
C MET A 111 8.82 6.29 7.65
N VAL A 112 7.69 6.00 8.31
CA VAL A 112 6.89 4.81 8.02
C VAL A 112 6.22 4.92 6.65
N ASN A 113 5.60 6.07 6.32
CA ASN A 113 4.77 6.18 5.12
C ASN A 113 5.57 6.51 3.84
N VAL A 114 6.70 7.20 3.97
CA VAL A 114 7.50 7.68 2.81
C VAL A 114 8.91 7.10 2.84
N GLY A 115 9.60 7.19 3.99
CA GLY A 115 10.97 6.70 4.14
C GLY A 115 11.09 5.21 3.84
N SER A 116 10.12 4.41 4.27
CA SER A 116 10.07 2.98 3.99
C SER A 116 10.00 2.65 2.49
N ILE A 117 9.27 3.46 1.71
CA ILE A 117 9.20 3.33 0.24
C ILE A 117 10.60 3.55 -0.37
N PHE A 118 11.30 4.58 0.10
CA PHE A 118 12.67 4.85 -0.34
C PHE A 118 13.63 3.72 0.05
N ILE A 119 13.55 3.24 1.31
CA ILE A 119 14.36 2.11 1.79
C ILE A 119 14.15 0.87 0.89
N LEU A 120 12.89 0.52 0.64
CA LEU A 120 12.61 -0.68 -0.14
C LEU A 120 12.96 -0.51 -1.62
N ALA A 121 12.78 0.68 -2.20
CA ALA A 121 13.26 1.00 -3.54
C ALA A 121 14.79 0.88 -3.63
N HIS A 122 15.52 1.46 -2.67
CA HIS A 122 16.99 1.39 -2.60
C HIS A 122 17.52 -0.06 -2.54
N LEU A 123 16.86 -0.92 -1.76
CA LEU A 123 17.26 -2.32 -1.61
C LEU A 123 16.78 -3.22 -2.74
N GLY A 124 15.59 -2.98 -3.27
CA GLY A 124 14.91 -3.86 -4.20
C GLY A 124 15.23 -3.58 -5.66
N ILE A 125 15.40 -2.31 -6.05
CA ILE A 125 15.69 -1.96 -7.46
C ILE A 125 16.91 -2.68 -8.02
N PRO A 126 18.05 -2.80 -7.29
CA PRO A 126 19.19 -3.57 -7.79
C PRO A 126 18.83 -5.04 -8.09
N GLU A 127 17.96 -5.67 -7.31
CA GLU A 127 17.51 -7.05 -7.54
C GLU A 127 16.53 -7.13 -8.71
N MET A 128 15.62 -6.15 -8.85
CA MET A 128 14.70 -6.05 -9.99
C MET A 128 15.46 -5.86 -11.31
N LYS A 129 16.53 -5.07 -11.32
CA LYS A 129 17.41 -4.90 -12.51
C LYS A 129 18.03 -6.22 -12.97
N LYS A 130 18.42 -7.10 -12.05
CA LYS A 130 18.96 -8.45 -12.39
C LYS A 130 17.89 -9.33 -13.05
N ARG A 131 16.60 -9.05 -12.80
CA ARG A 131 15.45 -9.72 -13.44
C ARG A 131 15.05 -9.11 -14.78
N GLY A 132 15.65 -7.99 -15.18
CA GLY A 132 15.35 -7.26 -16.41
C GLY A 132 14.19 -6.26 -16.27
N GLY A 133 13.83 -5.88 -15.07
CA GLY A 133 12.80 -4.90 -14.76
C GLY A 133 11.77 -5.37 -13.74
N GLY A 134 10.64 -4.67 -13.66
CA GLY A 134 9.57 -5.02 -12.73
C GLY A 134 8.53 -3.92 -12.49
N SER A 135 7.76 -4.05 -11.41
CA SER A 135 6.71 -3.10 -11.04
C SER A 135 6.76 -2.74 -9.56
N ILE A 136 6.77 -1.45 -9.26
CA ILE A 136 6.65 -0.90 -7.89
C ILE A 136 5.30 -0.20 -7.78
N ILE A 137 4.54 -0.53 -6.73
CA ILE A 137 3.21 0.02 -6.45
C ILE A 137 3.22 0.63 -5.06
N ASN A 138 2.95 1.94 -4.97
CA ASN A 138 2.93 2.70 -3.72
C ASN A 138 1.50 3.01 -3.31
N LEU A 139 1.10 2.66 -2.07
CA LEU A 139 -0.23 3.01 -1.54
C LEU A 139 -0.21 4.45 -1.01
N ALA A 140 -0.71 5.37 -1.85
CA ALA A 140 -0.98 6.76 -1.50
C ALA A 140 -2.36 6.90 -0.80
N SER A 141 -3.12 7.92 -1.11
CA SER A 141 -4.50 8.17 -0.65
C SER A 141 -5.09 9.35 -1.40
N VAL A 142 -6.43 9.43 -1.47
CA VAL A 142 -7.14 10.68 -1.82
C VAL A 142 -6.70 11.86 -0.94
N GLN A 143 -6.23 11.60 0.28
CA GLN A 143 -5.70 12.62 1.19
C GLN A 143 -4.36 13.23 0.74
N GLY A 144 -3.75 12.73 -0.30
CA GLY A 144 -2.66 13.40 -1.00
C GLY A 144 -3.13 14.53 -1.95
N TYR A 145 -4.42 14.61 -2.23
CA TYR A 145 -5.07 15.63 -3.08
C TYR A 145 -5.99 16.55 -2.27
N ALA A 146 -6.89 15.96 -1.47
CA ALA A 146 -7.87 16.68 -0.66
C ALA A 146 -7.81 16.18 0.78
N CYS A 147 -7.56 17.09 1.73
CA CYS A 147 -7.20 16.70 3.09
C CYS A 147 -8.40 16.70 4.04
N GLN A 148 -8.45 15.71 4.91
CA GLN A 148 -9.28 15.74 6.10
C GLN A 148 -8.62 16.63 7.17
N ARG A 149 -9.42 17.27 8.03
CA ARG A 149 -8.91 18.02 9.20
C ARG A 149 -8.33 17.05 10.24
N GLY A 150 -7.30 17.51 10.97
CA GLY A 150 -6.75 16.77 12.12
C GLY A 150 -5.89 15.55 11.72
N VAL A 151 -5.26 15.55 10.53
CA VAL A 151 -4.38 14.47 10.07
C VAL A 151 -3.17 15.00 9.30
N VAL A 152 -2.58 16.10 9.76
CA VAL A 152 -1.57 16.86 9.01
C VAL A 152 -0.38 16.03 8.55
N ALA A 153 0.18 15.18 9.41
CA ALA A 153 1.33 14.33 9.07
C ALA A 153 0.97 13.28 8.02
N TYR A 154 -0.20 12.65 8.17
CA TYR A 154 -0.67 11.65 7.20
C TYR A 154 -0.90 12.26 5.82
N ALA A 155 -1.66 13.37 5.74
CA ALA A 155 -1.95 14.04 4.47
C ALA A 155 -0.65 14.46 3.75
N ALA A 156 0.28 15.08 4.49
CA ALA A 156 1.60 15.45 3.94
C ALA A 156 2.37 14.23 3.41
N SER A 157 2.38 13.13 4.16
CA SER A 157 3.04 11.90 3.72
C SER A 157 2.43 11.32 2.44
N LYS A 158 1.08 11.38 2.30
CA LYS A 158 0.40 10.86 1.11
C LYS A 158 0.63 11.72 -0.14
N GLY A 159 0.71 13.04 0.02
CA GLY A 159 1.16 13.94 -1.05
C GLY A 159 2.61 13.69 -1.48
N ALA A 160 3.50 13.43 -0.51
CA ALA A 160 4.90 13.10 -0.79
C ALA A 160 5.04 11.79 -1.61
N ILE A 161 4.19 10.79 -1.38
CA ILE A 161 4.20 9.54 -2.15
C ILE A 161 3.95 9.78 -3.63
N HIS A 162 3.04 10.68 -4.01
CA HIS A 162 2.78 11.02 -5.42
C HIS A 162 4.04 11.56 -6.11
N SER A 163 4.80 12.45 -5.45
CA SER A 163 6.03 13.01 -6.01
C SER A 163 7.15 11.98 -6.06
N LEU A 164 7.31 11.18 -5.00
CA LEU A 164 8.30 10.09 -4.96
C LEU A 164 8.03 9.05 -6.06
N THR A 165 6.76 8.69 -6.29
CA THR A 165 6.35 7.77 -7.35
C THR A 165 6.79 8.26 -8.73
N ARG A 166 6.57 9.55 -9.04
CA ARG A 166 6.99 10.13 -10.33
C ARG A 166 8.50 10.17 -10.49
N ALA A 167 9.23 10.54 -9.42
CA ALA A 167 10.69 10.56 -9.45
C ALA A 167 11.27 9.17 -9.72
N LEU A 168 10.85 8.16 -8.94
CA LEU A 168 11.29 6.77 -9.14
C LEU A 168 10.91 6.23 -10.53
N ALA A 169 9.74 6.60 -11.04
CA ALA A 169 9.30 6.19 -12.38
C ALA A 169 10.23 6.72 -13.49
N LEU A 170 10.61 7.99 -13.41
CA LEU A 170 11.51 8.61 -14.40
C LEU A 170 12.93 8.05 -14.30
N ASP A 171 13.45 7.90 -13.08
CA ASP A 171 14.83 7.44 -12.86
C ASP A 171 15.02 5.99 -13.31
N HIS A 172 13.99 5.14 -13.18
CA HIS A 172 14.09 3.69 -13.40
C HIS A 172 13.33 3.16 -14.62
N ALA A 173 12.71 4.03 -15.42
CA ALA A 173 12.15 3.63 -16.71
C ALA A 173 13.21 3.00 -17.65
N PRO A 174 14.46 3.53 -17.73
CA PRO A 174 15.52 2.89 -18.54
C PRO A 174 15.88 1.49 -18.06
N ASP A 175 15.61 1.16 -16.79
CA ASP A 175 15.83 -0.16 -16.21
C ASP A 175 14.63 -1.11 -16.41
N ASN A 176 13.63 -0.71 -17.21
CA ASN A 176 12.37 -1.42 -17.42
C ASN A 176 11.59 -1.64 -16.09
N ILE A 177 11.71 -0.71 -15.14
CA ILE A 177 10.96 -0.72 -13.87
C ILE A 177 9.87 0.33 -13.94
N ARG A 178 8.62 -0.11 -13.80
CA ARG A 178 7.45 0.77 -13.74
C ARG A 178 7.15 1.10 -12.27
N VAL A 179 6.85 2.36 -11.99
CA VAL A 179 6.48 2.80 -10.63
C VAL A 179 5.18 3.58 -10.69
N ASN A 180 4.17 3.13 -9.97
CA ASN A 180 2.86 3.76 -9.93
C ASN A 180 2.35 3.88 -8.48
N SER A 181 1.42 4.78 -8.24
CA SER A 181 0.69 4.84 -6.98
C SER A 181 -0.80 4.53 -7.15
N ILE A 182 -1.40 4.05 -6.08
CA ILE A 182 -2.85 3.90 -5.94
C ILE A 182 -3.30 4.81 -4.82
N SER A 183 -4.33 5.59 -5.06
CA SER A 183 -4.95 6.51 -4.09
C SER A 183 -6.36 6.05 -3.74
N PRO A 184 -6.53 5.22 -2.70
CA PRO A 184 -7.85 4.81 -2.24
C PRO A 184 -8.61 5.95 -1.56
N GLY A 185 -9.94 5.91 -1.67
CA GLY A 185 -10.88 6.64 -0.82
C GLY A 185 -11.05 5.96 0.54
N SER A 186 -12.28 5.99 1.09
CA SER A 186 -12.60 5.25 2.32
C SER A 186 -12.71 3.76 2.01
N ILE A 187 -11.83 2.95 2.59
CA ILE A 187 -11.78 1.49 2.40
C ILE A 187 -12.00 0.80 3.75
N ALA A 188 -12.85 -0.23 3.78
CA ALA A 188 -13.19 -1.01 4.99
C ALA A 188 -11.97 -1.75 5.55
N THR A 189 -11.22 -1.08 6.42
CA THR A 189 -9.97 -1.57 7.01
C THR A 189 -9.91 -1.27 8.50
N PRO A 190 -9.04 -1.95 9.27
CA PRO A 190 -8.78 -1.58 10.67
C PRO A 190 -8.32 -0.12 10.83
N MET A 191 -7.61 0.44 9.85
CA MET A 191 -7.20 1.85 9.86
C MET A 191 -8.43 2.78 9.78
N LEU A 192 -9.38 2.51 8.89
CA LEU A 192 -10.61 3.29 8.78
C LEU A 192 -11.48 3.16 10.02
N ALA A 193 -11.56 1.96 10.63
CA ALA A 193 -12.28 1.74 11.88
C ALA A 193 -11.69 2.57 13.04
N ARG A 194 -10.36 2.63 13.17
CA ARG A 194 -9.68 3.51 14.15
C ARG A 194 -9.98 4.99 13.88
N SER A 195 -10.02 5.40 12.61
CA SER A 195 -10.37 6.78 12.23
C SER A 195 -11.82 7.10 12.61
N ALA A 196 -12.76 6.18 12.35
CA ALA A 196 -14.15 6.32 12.74
C ALA A 196 -14.29 6.48 14.26
N ALA A 197 -13.65 5.61 15.03
CA ALA A 197 -13.67 5.69 16.50
C ALA A 197 -13.04 6.98 17.06
N HIS A 198 -12.01 7.52 16.40
CA HIS A 198 -11.38 8.78 16.81
C HIS A 198 -12.26 10.01 16.56
N PHE A 199 -12.85 10.13 15.36
CA PHE A 199 -13.62 11.30 14.97
C PHE A 199 -15.10 11.23 15.38
N SER A 200 -15.60 10.07 15.78
CA SER A 200 -16.97 9.83 16.20
C SER A 200 -17.02 8.78 17.30
N PRO A 201 -16.45 9.06 18.49
CA PRO A 201 -16.26 8.07 19.57
C PRO A 201 -17.60 7.54 20.14
N ASP A 202 -18.67 8.32 20.04
CA ASP A 202 -20.00 7.99 20.58
C ASP A 202 -20.92 7.30 19.54
N GLU A 203 -20.44 7.07 18.32
CA GLU A 203 -21.23 6.47 17.24
C GLU A 203 -20.76 5.03 16.94
N ASP A 204 -21.70 4.17 16.50
CA ASP A 204 -21.36 2.85 15.99
C ASP A 204 -20.52 3.00 14.70
N VAL A 205 -19.44 2.20 14.59
CA VAL A 205 -18.56 2.18 13.43
C VAL A 205 -19.32 1.93 12.12
N ALA A 206 -20.36 1.10 12.13
CA ALA A 206 -21.18 0.84 10.94
C ALA A 206 -21.96 2.08 10.48
N GLN A 207 -22.45 2.90 11.41
CA GLN A 207 -23.12 4.17 11.10
C GLN A 207 -22.11 5.18 10.52
N VAL A 208 -20.91 5.27 11.10
CA VAL A 208 -19.83 6.12 10.58
C VAL A 208 -19.40 5.68 9.18
N PHE A 209 -19.28 4.38 8.95
CA PHE A 209 -18.96 3.81 7.62
C PHE A 209 -20.05 4.13 6.59
N SER A 210 -21.33 4.06 6.97
CA SER A 210 -22.45 4.48 6.11
C SER A 210 -22.34 5.95 5.73
N ARG A 211 -22.03 6.82 6.70
CA ARG A 211 -21.81 8.26 6.46
C ARG A 211 -20.60 8.53 5.57
N PHE A 212 -19.48 7.83 5.79
CA PHE A 212 -18.33 7.92 4.89
C PHE A 212 -18.71 7.44 3.48
N GLY A 213 -19.50 6.37 3.38
CA GLY A 213 -20.00 5.87 2.10
C GLY A 213 -20.85 6.88 1.35
N ALA A 214 -21.70 7.62 2.04
CA ALA A 214 -22.54 8.65 1.45
C ALA A 214 -21.75 9.82 0.80
N ALA A 215 -20.50 10.03 1.21
CA ALA A 215 -19.61 11.02 0.60
C ALA A 215 -19.06 10.57 -0.76
N HIS A 216 -19.13 9.27 -1.07
CA HIS A 216 -18.67 8.72 -2.34
C HIS A 216 -19.86 8.64 -3.32
N PRO A 217 -19.73 9.10 -4.57
CA PRO A 217 -20.81 8.98 -5.58
C PRO A 217 -21.37 7.56 -5.75
N LEU A 218 -20.56 6.52 -5.52
CA LEU A 218 -21.06 5.13 -5.53
C LEU A 218 -21.88 4.76 -4.28
N GLY A 219 -22.08 5.65 -3.32
CA GLY A 219 -22.93 5.48 -2.14
C GLY A 219 -22.41 4.50 -1.08
N ARG A 220 -21.15 4.09 -1.15
CA ARG A 220 -20.54 3.14 -0.21
C ARG A 220 -19.03 3.37 -0.06
N ILE A 221 -18.46 2.86 1.02
CA ILE A 221 -17.01 2.69 1.12
C ILE A 221 -16.56 1.51 0.25
N GLY A 222 -15.29 1.52 -0.17
CA GLY A 222 -14.68 0.42 -0.92
C GLY A 222 -14.22 -0.72 -0.03
N THR A 223 -13.82 -1.82 -0.66
CA THR A 223 -13.21 -2.97 0.01
C THR A 223 -11.72 -3.07 -0.28
N PRO A 224 -10.91 -3.72 0.58
CA PRO A 224 -9.50 -3.97 0.31
C PRO A 224 -9.28 -4.74 -1.00
N GLU A 225 -10.19 -5.64 -1.35
CA GLU A 225 -10.14 -6.47 -2.56
C GLU A 225 -10.25 -5.62 -3.84
N GLU A 226 -11.09 -4.57 -3.84
CA GLU A 226 -11.22 -3.66 -4.99
C GLU A 226 -9.89 -2.92 -5.26
N VAL A 227 -9.16 -2.55 -4.22
CA VAL A 227 -7.81 -1.96 -4.34
C VAL A 227 -6.81 -3.01 -4.82
N ALA A 228 -6.92 -4.24 -4.34
CA ALA A 228 -6.02 -5.33 -4.69
C ALA A 228 -6.14 -5.74 -6.16
N GLU A 229 -7.32 -5.66 -6.77
CA GLU A 229 -7.49 -5.91 -8.21
C GLU A 229 -6.69 -4.92 -9.06
N LEU A 230 -6.73 -3.63 -8.72
CA LEU A 230 -5.93 -2.62 -9.43
C LEU A 230 -4.43 -2.83 -9.20
N ALA A 231 -4.02 -3.19 -7.99
CA ALA A 231 -2.63 -3.52 -7.70
C ALA A 231 -2.15 -4.72 -8.53
N ALA A 232 -2.96 -5.77 -8.67
CA ALA A 232 -2.64 -6.92 -9.51
C ALA A 232 -2.53 -6.54 -11.00
N PHE A 233 -3.42 -5.67 -11.51
CA PHE A 233 -3.30 -5.12 -12.87
C PHE A 233 -1.98 -4.38 -13.06
N LEU A 234 -1.65 -3.44 -12.16
CA LEU A 234 -0.42 -2.64 -12.24
C LEU A 234 0.86 -3.49 -12.10
N ALA A 235 0.78 -4.58 -11.33
CA ALA A 235 1.87 -5.55 -11.19
C ALA A 235 2.10 -6.39 -12.46
N SER A 236 1.06 -6.59 -13.27
CA SER A 236 1.10 -7.46 -14.43
C SER A 236 1.69 -6.80 -15.67
N ASP A 237 2.03 -7.62 -16.67
CA ASP A 237 2.52 -7.15 -17.98
C ASP A 237 1.43 -6.39 -18.77
N LYS A 238 0.14 -6.51 -18.39
CA LYS A 238 -0.96 -5.74 -18.98
C LYS A 238 -0.84 -4.24 -18.76
N ALA A 239 -0.15 -3.82 -17.69
CA ALA A 239 0.15 -2.42 -17.38
C ALA A 239 1.51 -1.97 -17.96
N GLY A 240 1.99 -2.59 -19.02
CA GLY A 240 3.33 -2.35 -19.58
C GLY A 240 3.60 -0.90 -20.02
N PHE A 241 2.57 -0.09 -20.26
CA PHE A 241 2.71 1.33 -20.60
C PHE A 241 2.25 2.28 -19.47
N CYS A 242 2.10 1.75 -18.24
CA CYS A 242 1.71 2.52 -17.06
C CYS A 242 2.91 2.74 -16.15
N THR A 243 3.45 3.98 -16.10
CA THR A 243 4.49 4.39 -15.15
C THR A 243 4.34 5.86 -14.78
N GLY A 244 4.66 6.22 -13.54
CA GLY A 244 4.54 7.58 -13.01
C GLY A 244 3.10 8.03 -12.73
N GLY A 245 2.12 7.16 -12.93
CA GLY A 245 0.70 7.46 -12.72
C GLY A 245 0.27 7.31 -11.26
N ASP A 246 -0.77 8.06 -10.88
CA ASP A 246 -1.56 7.81 -9.68
C ASP A 246 -2.98 7.40 -10.07
N TYR A 247 -3.46 6.33 -9.50
CA TYR A 247 -4.73 5.70 -9.86
C TYR A 247 -5.71 5.77 -8.70
N LEU A 248 -6.80 6.50 -8.89
CA LEU A 248 -7.86 6.63 -7.87
C LEU A 248 -8.70 5.33 -7.78
N VAL A 249 -8.94 4.87 -6.56
CA VAL A 249 -9.94 3.84 -6.20
C VAL A 249 -10.78 4.43 -5.07
N ASP A 250 -11.64 5.39 -5.41
CA ASP A 250 -12.27 6.29 -4.44
C ASP A 250 -13.79 6.39 -4.59
N GLY A 251 -14.41 5.54 -5.41
CA GLY A 251 -15.85 5.59 -5.64
C GLY A 251 -16.35 6.94 -6.18
N GLY A 252 -15.46 7.72 -6.82
CA GLY A 252 -15.75 9.03 -7.38
C GLY A 252 -15.64 10.19 -6.38
N LEU A 253 -15.07 9.98 -5.20
CA LEU A 253 -14.99 11.00 -4.14
C LEU A 253 -14.34 12.30 -4.62
N LEU A 254 -13.27 12.22 -5.41
CA LEU A 254 -12.55 13.37 -5.93
C LEU A 254 -13.03 13.84 -7.32
N ALA A 255 -14.01 13.17 -7.93
CA ALA A 255 -14.49 13.51 -9.27
C ALA A 255 -15.51 14.64 -9.25
N GLY A 256 -16.15 14.90 -8.12
CA GLY A 256 -17.23 15.89 -7.98
C GLY A 256 -16.75 17.24 -7.43
N LEU A 257 -17.36 18.32 -7.91
CA LEU A 257 -17.34 19.61 -7.23
C LEU A 257 -18.44 19.59 -6.15
N ALA A 258 -18.11 20.02 -4.93
CA ALA A 258 -19.07 20.10 -3.80
C ALA A 258 -20.05 21.30 -3.96
N VAL A 259 -20.44 21.65 -5.17
CA VAL A 259 -21.43 22.68 -5.48
C VAL A 259 -22.70 22.00 -5.96
N GLN A 260 -23.75 22.08 -5.16
CA GLN A 260 -25.12 21.75 -5.54
C GLN A 260 -26.00 22.97 -5.34
#